data_863a1f1089ac3e5eacb799c390df196b
#
_entry.id   863a1f1089ac3e5eacb799c390df196b
#
_cell.length_a   1.000
_cell.length_b   1.000
_cell.length_c   1.000
_cell.angle_alpha   90.00
_cell.angle_beta   90.00
_cell.angle_gamma   90.00
#
_symmetry.space_group_name_H-M   'P 1'
#
loop_
_entity.id
_entity.type
_entity.pdbx_description
1 polymer ?
#
loop_
_entity_poly.entity_id
_entity_poly.type
_entity_poly.pdbx_seq_one_letter_code
_entity_poly.pdbx_strand_id
1 'polypeptide(L)'
;MILKDVLDEEFIIFKDKFNAKPPGGDGFFAHYDGIFKFIDHNNNKKNGWYEYGNFFISALVALDKCDKKNGTIEIANTHVGDFNTLLKNTKNDGTPAIKKEIEDIILFKSINLEIGDMLIFLHSCPHRSNKNNSNKNRRIIYYTYTQKKYGSKYNQYFKDKESSKNTSKALVERKKII
;
A
#
# COMPACT_ATOMS: atom_id res chain seq x y z
N MET A 1 -18.70 9.94 9.42
CA MET A 1 -17.58 9.51 8.52
C MET A 1 -17.63 7.99 8.45
N ILE A 2 -17.71 7.42 7.26
CA ILE A 2 -17.92 5.96 7.02
C ILE A 2 -17.07 5.06 7.94
N LEU A 3 -15.78 5.35 8.13
CA LEU A 3 -14.90 4.53 8.98
C LEU A 3 -15.33 4.57 10.46
N LYS A 4 -15.80 5.72 10.96
CA LYS A 4 -16.32 5.83 12.33
C LYS A 4 -17.56 5.00 12.50
N ASP A 5 -18.46 5.04 11.52
CA ASP A 5 -19.76 4.35 11.59
C ASP A 5 -19.61 2.82 11.51
N VAL A 6 -18.56 2.34 10.82
CA VAL A 6 -18.29 0.89 10.64
C VAL A 6 -17.43 0.31 11.75
N LEU A 7 -16.50 1.09 12.32
CA LEU A 7 -15.45 0.59 13.22
C LEU A 7 -15.57 1.15 14.66
N ASP A 8 -16.54 2.03 14.89
CA ASP A 8 -16.78 2.69 16.18
C ASP A 8 -15.54 3.39 16.78
N GLU A 9 -14.65 3.87 15.89
CA GLU A 9 -13.41 4.58 16.25
C GLU A 9 -13.19 5.80 15.37
N GLU A 10 -12.46 6.79 15.89
CA GLU A 10 -12.06 7.96 15.10
C GLU A 10 -10.75 7.72 14.35
N PHE A 11 -10.75 8.08 13.08
CA PHE A 11 -9.63 7.95 12.17
C PHE A 11 -9.18 9.30 11.63
N ILE A 12 -7.87 9.42 11.38
CA ILE A 12 -7.25 10.57 10.71
C ILE A 12 -6.40 10.10 9.53
N ILE A 13 -6.17 10.97 8.57
CA ILE A 13 -5.32 10.67 7.42
C ILE A 13 -3.88 10.51 7.90
N PHE A 14 -3.29 9.36 7.57
CA PHE A 14 -1.88 9.05 7.78
C PHE A 14 -1.04 9.42 6.55
N LYS A 15 -1.52 9.08 5.36
CA LYS A 15 -0.89 9.43 4.08
C LYS A 15 -1.91 9.38 2.95
N ASP A 16 -1.55 9.99 1.83
CA ASP A 16 -2.26 9.87 0.57
C ASP A 16 -1.28 9.57 -0.59
N LYS A 17 -1.85 9.15 -1.71
CA LYS A 17 -1.07 8.86 -2.92
C LYS A 17 -1.98 8.92 -4.15
N PHE A 18 -1.63 9.75 -5.12
CA PHE A 18 -2.14 9.63 -6.47
C PHE A 18 -1.36 8.54 -7.23
N ASN A 19 -2.07 7.64 -7.87
CA ASN A 19 -1.48 6.56 -8.65
C ASN A 19 -2.06 6.56 -10.06
N ALA A 20 -1.26 6.99 -11.03
CA ALA A 20 -1.58 6.91 -12.45
C ALA A 20 -0.82 5.74 -13.06
N LYS A 21 -1.54 4.89 -13.79
CA LYS A 21 -0.99 3.79 -14.58
C LYS A 21 -1.37 4.01 -16.04
N PRO A 22 -0.48 4.61 -16.85
CA PRO A 22 -0.73 4.83 -18.27
C PRO A 22 -0.78 3.50 -19.05
N PRO A 23 -1.22 3.52 -20.33
CA PRO A 23 -1.07 2.37 -21.21
C PRO A 23 0.37 1.84 -21.19
N GLY A 24 0.53 0.53 -21.01
CA GLY A 24 1.84 -0.11 -20.87
C GLY A 24 2.52 0.07 -19.51
N GLY A 25 1.95 0.84 -18.59
CA GLY A 25 2.49 1.04 -17.26
C GLY A 25 2.56 -0.26 -16.47
N ASP A 26 3.66 -0.48 -15.75
CA ASP A 26 3.94 -1.73 -15.07
C ASP A 26 3.02 -2.02 -13.88
N GLY A 27 2.95 -3.30 -13.52
CA GLY A 27 2.31 -3.78 -12.31
C GLY A 27 3.05 -3.38 -11.03
N PHE A 28 2.48 -3.75 -9.92
CA PHE A 28 3.13 -3.63 -8.63
C PHE A 28 3.13 -5.01 -7.96
N PHE A 29 4.27 -5.38 -7.40
CA PHE A 29 4.46 -6.69 -6.78
C PHE A 29 3.51 -6.94 -5.61
N ALA A 30 3.31 -8.21 -5.26
CA ALA A 30 2.52 -8.58 -4.10
C ALA A 30 3.18 -8.08 -2.81
N HIS A 31 2.41 -7.40 -1.96
CA HIS A 31 2.93 -6.80 -0.73
C HIS A 31 1.84 -6.62 0.32
N TYR A 32 2.31 -6.37 1.54
CA TYR A 32 1.52 -5.80 2.64
C TYR A 32 1.87 -4.32 2.77
N ASP A 33 0.91 -3.50 3.10
CA ASP A 33 1.17 -2.09 3.36
C ASP A 33 1.86 -1.91 4.73
N GLY A 34 3.05 -1.30 4.73
CA GLY A 34 3.75 -0.94 5.96
C GLY A 34 4.44 -2.07 6.73
N ILE A 35 4.41 -3.31 6.24
CA ILE A 35 5.02 -4.49 6.89
C ILE A 35 6.43 -4.70 6.32
N PHE A 36 7.41 -4.03 6.88
CA PHE A 36 8.82 -4.18 6.54
C PHE A 36 9.72 -3.58 7.61
N LYS A 37 10.99 -3.95 7.62
CA LYS A 37 12.03 -3.30 8.45
C LYS A 37 12.96 -2.51 7.57
N PHE A 38 13.40 -1.35 8.05
CA PHE A 38 14.40 -0.53 7.37
C PHE A 38 15.35 0.10 8.39
N ILE A 39 16.44 0.66 7.90
CA ILE A 39 17.39 1.43 8.71
C ILE A 39 17.24 2.89 8.30
N ASP A 40 17.01 3.77 9.27
CA ASP A 40 16.91 5.21 9.04
C ASP A 40 18.30 5.87 8.87
N HIS A 41 18.32 7.15 8.57
CA HIS A 41 19.56 7.93 8.38
C HIS A 41 20.43 8.02 9.64
N ASN A 42 19.90 7.72 10.83
CA ASN A 42 20.64 7.66 12.10
C ASN A 42 21.06 6.23 12.46
N ASN A 43 21.01 5.27 11.53
CA ASN A 43 21.28 3.86 11.74
C ASN A 43 20.34 3.16 12.73
N ASN A 44 19.15 3.72 13.01
CA ASN A 44 18.16 3.05 13.85
C ASN A 44 17.31 2.09 13.01
N LYS A 45 17.05 0.90 13.58
CA LYS A 45 16.11 -0.07 13.00
C LYS A 45 14.67 0.42 13.20
N LYS A 46 13.88 0.42 12.13
CA LYS A 46 12.50 0.89 12.07
C LYS A 46 11.57 -0.18 11.52
N ASN A 47 10.33 -0.17 11.95
CA ASN A 47 9.30 -1.17 11.63
C ASN A 47 8.24 -0.61 10.65
N GLY A 48 8.64 -0.05 9.53
CA GLY A 48 7.72 0.43 8.50
C GLY A 48 6.70 1.44 9.05
N TRP A 49 5.40 1.20 8.79
CA TRP A 49 4.36 2.11 9.31
C TRP A 49 4.09 1.94 10.80
N TYR A 50 4.52 0.84 11.41
CA TYR A 50 4.34 0.60 12.83
C TYR A 50 5.12 1.57 13.73
N GLU A 51 6.01 2.39 13.16
CA GLU A 51 6.60 3.55 13.86
C GLU A 51 5.59 4.68 14.12
N TYR A 52 4.44 4.67 13.43
CA TYR A 52 3.44 5.74 13.47
C TYR A 52 2.09 5.31 14.07
N GLY A 53 1.88 4.01 14.19
CA GLY A 53 0.66 3.41 14.69
C GLY A 53 0.66 1.91 14.40
N ASN A 54 -0.32 1.18 14.90
CA ASN A 54 -0.40 -0.27 14.71
C ASN A 54 -1.65 -0.74 13.97
N PHE A 55 -2.47 0.19 13.47
CA PHE A 55 -3.66 -0.12 12.70
C PHE A 55 -3.87 0.91 11.59
N PHE A 56 -3.94 0.43 10.35
CA PHE A 56 -4.11 1.27 9.18
C PHE A 56 -5.16 0.71 8.24
N ILE A 57 -5.92 1.60 7.62
CA ILE A 57 -6.93 1.29 6.61
C ILE A 57 -6.64 2.12 5.37
N SER A 58 -6.60 1.47 4.22
CA SER A 58 -6.51 2.13 2.93
C SER A 58 -7.88 2.22 2.27
N ALA A 59 -8.26 3.42 1.82
CA ALA A 59 -9.38 3.67 0.95
C ALA A 59 -8.85 4.03 -0.44
N LEU A 60 -9.14 3.20 -1.42
CA LEU A 60 -8.83 3.42 -2.83
C LEU A 60 -10.06 3.97 -3.52
N VAL A 61 -9.94 5.13 -4.16
CA VAL A 61 -11.02 5.76 -4.95
C VAL A 61 -10.66 5.70 -6.43
N ALA A 62 -11.55 5.14 -7.23
CA ALA A 62 -11.38 5.03 -8.67
C ALA A 62 -11.73 6.35 -9.38
N LEU A 63 -10.76 6.95 -10.06
CA LEU A 63 -10.98 8.12 -10.94
C LEU A 63 -11.23 7.71 -12.40
N ASP A 64 -10.83 6.51 -12.76
CA ASP A 64 -11.15 5.85 -14.02
C ASP A 64 -11.75 4.48 -13.71
N LYS A 65 -12.52 3.93 -14.66
CA LYS A 65 -12.93 2.53 -14.60
C LYS A 65 -11.70 1.63 -14.42
N CYS A 66 -11.72 0.75 -13.44
CA CYS A 66 -10.64 -0.20 -13.14
C CYS A 66 -11.09 -1.62 -13.41
N ASP A 67 -10.33 -2.35 -14.22
CA ASP A 67 -10.59 -3.75 -14.56
C ASP A 67 -9.27 -4.52 -14.71
N LYS A 68 -9.38 -5.82 -14.94
CA LYS A 68 -8.21 -6.70 -15.09
C LYS A 68 -7.30 -6.28 -16.25
N LYS A 69 -7.87 -5.71 -17.34
CA LYS A 69 -7.12 -5.33 -18.54
C LYS A 69 -6.25 -4.11 -18.29
N ASN A 70 -6.73 -3.15 -17.48
CA ASN A 70 -5.96 -1.93 -17.18
C ASN A 70 -5.17 -2.01 -15.85
N GLY A 71 -5.06 -3.21 -15.28
CA GLY A 71 -4.24 -3.46 -14.10
C GLY A 71 -4.85 -2.91 -12.82
N THR A 72 -6.13 -3.21 -12.58
CA THR A 72 -6.79 -2.96 -11.30
C THR A 72 -6.07 -3.63 -10.13
N ILE A 73 -6.46 -3.29 -8.91
CA ILE A 73 -5.96 -3.98 -7.72
C ILE A 73 -6.43 -5.43 -7.70
N GLU A 74 -5.52 -6.32 -7.34
CA GLU A 74 -5.81 -7.70 -6.93
C GLU A 74 -5.53 -7.81 -5.44
N ILE A 75 -6.50 -8.30 -4.66
CA ILE A 75 -6.43 -8.36 -3.21
C ILE A 75 -6.89 -9.74 -2.72
N ALA A 76 -6.37 -10.17 -1.59
CA ALA A 76 -6.83 -11.35 -0.88
C ALA A 76 -7.18 -11.02 0.58
N ASN A 77 -8.14 -11.76 1.14
CA ASN A 77 -8.53 -11.67 2.55
C ASN A 77 -7.90 -12.78 3.41
N THR A 78 -6.98 -13.55 2.84
CA THR A 78 -6.17 -14.57 3.50
C THR A 78 -4.75 -14.05 3.74
N HIS A 79 -3.98 -14.72 4.60
CA HIS A 79 -2.61 -14.32 4.97
C HIS A 79 -2.55 -12.91 5.58
N VAL A 80 -3.62 -12.51 6.27
CA VAL A 80 -3.69 -11.31 7.10
C VAL A 80 -3.22 -11.65 8.52
N GLY A 81 -2.71 -10.65 9.25
CA GLY A 81 -2.25 -10.89 10.62
C GLY A 81 -1.55 -9.67 11.24
N ASP A 82 -0.91 -9.91 12.37
CA ASP A 82 -0.08 -8.93 13.04
C ASP A 82 1.27 -8.72 12.33
N PHE A 83 1.98 -7.67 12.72
CA PHE A 83 3.25 -7.28 12.11
C PHE A 83 4.28 -8.41 12.07
N ASN A 84 4.49 -9.10 13.18
CA ASN A 84 5.54 -10.11 13.30
C ASN A 84 5.23 -11.36 12.46
N THR A 85 3.97 -11.75 12.42
CA THR A 85 3.50 -12.86 11.60
C THR A 85 3.67 -12.54 10.12
N LEU A 86 3.22 -11.37 9.68
CA LEU A 86 3.31 -10.98 8.27
C LEU A 86 4.74 -10.67 7.82
N LEU A 87 5.58 -10.14 8.72
CA LEU A 87 6.98 -9.88 8.42
C LEU A 87 7.73 -11.16 7.99
N LYS A 88 7.39 -12.32 8.54
CA LYS A 88 7.97 -13.61 8.15
C LYS A 88 7.66 -13.97 6.69
N ASN A 89 6.56 -13.45 6.16
CA ASN A 89 6.13 -13.67 4.78
C ASN A 89 6.79 -12.70 3.79
N THR A 90 7.45 -11.64 4.26
CA THR A 90 8.14 -10.67 3.39
C THR A 90 9.56 -11.12 3.07
N LYS A 91 10.14 -10.54 2.00
CA LYS A 91 11.52 -10.79 1.57
C LYS A 91 12.58 -10.35 2.59
N ASN A 92 12.22 -9.51 3.55
CA ASN A 92 13.11 -8.96 4.58
C ASN A 92 14.33 -8.20 4.00
N ASP A 93 14.13 -7.57 2.85
CA ASP A 93 15.10 -6.79 2.08
C ASP A 93 14.90 -5.26 2.22
N GLY A 94 14.12 -4.85 3.22
CA GLY A 94 13.72 -3.45 3.43
C GLY A 94 12.47 -3.05 2.66
N THR A 95 11.85 -3.98 1.93
CA THR A 95 10.60 -3.76 1.21
C THR A 95 9.45 -4.57 1.82
N PRO A 96 8.18 -4.17 1.59
CA PRO A 96 7.02 -4.94 2.02
C PRO A 96 6.68 -6.11 1.07
N ALA A 97 7.57 -6.43 0.11
CA ALA A 97 7.34 -7.47 -0.90
C ALA A 97 7.16 -8.84 -0.25
N ILE A 98 6.12 -9.55 -0.63
CA ILE A 98 5.84 -10.91 -0.20
C ILE A 98 6.81 -11.87 -0.89
N LYS A 99 7.30 -12.88 -0.18
CA LYS A 99 8.12 -13.96 -0.72
C LYS A 99 7.34 -14.72 -1.78
N LYS A 100 8.06 -15.19 -2.81
CA LYS A 100 7.43 -15.87 -3.96
C LYS A 100 6.65 -17.12 -3.55
N GLU A 101 7.22 -17.95 -2.67
CA GLU A 101 6.57 -19.16 -2.16
C GLU A 101 5.27 -18.88 -1.39
N ILE A 102 5.14 -17.72 -0.78
CA ILE A 102 3.92 -17.28 -0.11
C ILE A 102 2.95 -16.68 -1.13
N GLU A 103 3.43 -15.86 -2.06
CA GLU A 103 2.60 -15.29 -3.13
C GLU A 103 1.90 -16.38 -3.96
N ASP A 104 2.59 -17.48 -4.24
CA ASP A 104 2.09 -18.57 -5.09
C ASP A 104 0.91 -19.34 -4.49
N ILE A 105 0.73 -19.31 -3.17
CA ILE A 105 -0.39 -19.93 -2.48
C ILE A 105 -1.53 -18.96 -2.12
N ILE A 106 -1.34 -17.65 -2.37
CA ILE A 106 -2.38 -16.64 -2.12
C ILE A 106 -3.34 -16.57 -3.30
N LEU A 107 -4.63 -16.72 -3.03
CA LEU A 107 -5.68 -16.56 -4.02
C LEU A 107 -6.10 -15.10 -4.15
N PHE A 108 -5.43 -14.38 -5.03
CA PHE A 108 -5.78 -12.98 -5.32
C PHE A 108 -7.03 -12.87 -6.19
N LYS A 109 -7.91 -11.93 -5.83
CA LYS A 109 -9.11 -11.59 -6.58
C LYS A 109 -8.96 -10.18 -7.17
N SER A 110 -9.15 -10.05 -8.48
CA SER A 110 -9.23 -8.76 -9.16
C SER A 110 -10.52 -8.04 -8.77
N ILE A 111 -10.43 -6.77 -8.40
CA ILE A 111 -11.58 -5.95 -8.04
C ILE A 111 -11.87 -4.97 -9.17
N ASN A 112 -13.01 -5.13 -9.82
CA ASN A 112 -13.48 -4.16 -10.81
C ASN A 112 -14.13 -2.99 -10.08
N LEU A 113 -13.84 -1.77 -10.53
CA LEU A 113 -14.37 -0.53 -9.96
C LEU A 113 -14.85 0.38 -11.10
N GLU A 114 -16.02 0.95 -10.93
CA GLU A 114 -16.50 2.05 -11.76
C GLU A 114 -15.96 3.39 -11.22
N ILE A 115 -16.09 4.45 -12.01
CA ILE A 115 -15.64 5.79 -11.58
C ILE A 115 -16.44 6.22 -10.35
N GLY A 116 -15.72 6.63 -9.29
CA GLY A 116 -16.29 7.03 -8.01
C GLY A 116 -16.44 5.89 -7.00
N ASP A 117 -16.26 4.64 -7.41
CA ASP A 117 -16.25 3.52 -6.47
C ASP A 117 -15.08 3.63 -5.49
N MET A 118 -15.33 3.17 -4.28
CA MET A 118 -14.32 3.12 -3.21
C MET A 118 -14.13 1.69 -2.71
N LEU A 119 -12.89 1.23 -2.68
CA LEU A 119 -12.49 -0.02 -2.02
C LEU A 119 -11.78 0.31 -0.72
N ILE A 120 -12.29 -0.24 0.39
CA ILE A 120 -11.68 -0.11 1.72
C ILE A 120 -11.08 -1.44 2.12
N PHE A 121 -9.83 -1.44 2.57
CA PHE A 121 -9.13 -2.65 2.97
C PHE A 121 -8.06 -2.37 4.05
N LEU A 122 -7.76 -3.41 4.84
CA LEU A 122 -6.73 -3.33 5.88
C LEU A 122 -5.33 -3.32 5.24
N HIS A 123 -4.41 -2.57 5.83
CA HIS A 123 -3.00 -2.54 5.44
C HIS A 123 -2.34 -3.94 5.43
N SER A 124 -2.84 -4.86 6.26
CA SER A 124 -2.38 -6.25 6.36
C SER A 124 -2.94 -7.18 5.29
N CYS A 125 -3.88 -6.73 4.46
CA CYS A 125 -4.36 -7.52 3.33
C CYS A 125 -3.29 -7.57 2.23
N PRO A 126 -2.86 -8.76 1.77
CA PRO A 126 -1.94 -8.87 0.64
C PRO A 126 -2.60 -8.36 -0.63
N HIS A 127 -1.90 -7.53 -1.37
CA HIS A 127 -2.42 -6.98 -2.62
C HIS A 127 -1.30 -6.72 -3.64
N ARG A 128 -1.70 -6.67 -4.90
CA ARG A 128 -0.82 -6.42 -6.04
C ARG A 128 -1.60 -5.77 -7.18
N SER A 129 -0.95 -5.44 -8.27
CA SER A 129 -1.62 -5.07 -9.51
C SER A 129 -0.80 -5.48 -10.73
N ASN A 130 -1.47 -5.87 -11.81
CA ASN A 130 -0.83 -6.23 -13.06
C ASN A 130 -0.51 -5.00 -13.91
N LYS A 131 0.24 -5.23 -14.99
CA LYS A 131 0.50 -4.24 -16.03
C LYS A 131 -0.80 -3.73 -16.64
N ASN A 132 -0.85 -2.47 -17.05
CA ASN A 132 -1.93 -1.92 -17.84
C ASN A 132 -1.75 -2.31 -19.32
N ASN A 133 -2.50 -3.30 -19.76
CA ASN A 133 -2.51 -3.80 -21.13
C ASN A 133 -3.62 -3.15 -21.99
N SER A 134 -4.27 -2.09 -21.49
CA SER A 134 -5.27 -1.32 -22.21
C SER A 134 -4.64 -0.11 -22.89
N ASN A 135 -5.44 0.58 -23.70
CA ASN A 135 -5.08 1.85 -24.33
C ASN A 135 -5.58 3.09 -23.54
N LYS A 136 -6.01 2.90 -22.29
CA LYS A 136 -6.53 3.96 -21.42
C LYS A 136 -5.70 4.08 -20.15
N ASN A 137 -5.66 5.28 -19.58
CA ASN A 137 -5.11 5.49 -18.24
C ASN A 137 -5.97 4.78 -17.20
N ARG A 138 -5.35 4.38 -16.08
CA ARG A 138 -6.02 3.95 -14.88
C ARG A 138 -5.50 4.80 -13.72
N ARG A 139 -6.31 5.76 -13.27
CA ARG A 139 -5.99 6.68 -12.18
C ARG A 139 -6.82 6.35 -10.96
N ILE A 140 -6.16 6.29 -9.82
CA ILE A 140 -6.77 6.05 -8.52
C ILE A 140 -6.11 6.94 -7.48
N ILE A 141 -6.86 7.27 -6.43
CA ILE A 141 -6.32 7.92 -5.24
C ILE A 141 -6.39 6.93 -4.08
N TYR A 142 -5.32 6.86 -3.31
CA TYR A 142 -5.29 6.17 -2.03
C TYR A 142 -5.27 7.18 -0.90
N TYR A 143 -6.14 6.97 0.08
CA TYR A 143 -6.08 7.60 1.39
C TYR A 143 -5.84 6.50 2.42
N THR A 144 -4.75 6.57 3.15
CA THR A 144 -4.51 5.67 4.27
C THR A 144 -4.80 6.39 5.57
N TYR A 145 -5.59 5.76 6.42
CA TYR A 145 -6.01 6.28 7.70
C TYR A 145 -5.37 5.47 8.83
N THR A 146 -5.14 6.12 9.96
CA THR A 146 -4.79 5.48 11.24
C THR A 146 -5.73 5.98 12.34
N GLN A 147 -5.78 5.28 13.45
CA GLN A 147 -6.60 5.67 14.59
C GLN A 147 -6.14 7.02 15.17
N LYS A 148 -7.07 7.91 15.44
CA LYS A 148 -6.82 9.29 15.94
C LYS A 148 -6.01 9.31 17.24
N LYS A 149 -6.11 8.26 18.07
CA LYS A 149 -5.36 8.14 19.33
C LYS A 149 -3.84 8.20 19.17
N TYR A 150 -3.29 7.90 17.98
CA TYR A 150 -1.85 8.01 17.70
C TYR A 150 -1.43 9.44 17.30
N GLY A 151 -2.36 10.38 17.21
CA GLY A 151 -2.12 11.75 16.75
C GLY A 151 -1.78 11.82 15.25
N SER A 152 -1.75 13.03 14.72
CA SER A 152 -1.41 13.23 13.31
C SER A 152 0.07 12.93 13.05
N LYS A 153 0.33 11.96 12.18
CA LYS A 153 1.67 11.53 11.75
C LYS A 153 1.95 11.84 10.28
N TYR A 154 1.04 12.51 9.61
CA TYR A 154 1.12 12.81 8.17
C TYR A 154 2.44 13.50 7.79
N ASN A 155 2.72 14.66 8.38
CA ASN A 155 3.93 15.41 8.07
C ASN A 155 5.21 14.66 8.48
N GLN A 156 5.20 13.98 9.63
CA GLN A 156 6.33 13.19 10.08
C GLN A 156 6.63 12.06 9.11
N TYR A 157 5.63 11.32 8.67
CA TYR A 157 5.79 10.23 7.70
C TYR A 157 6.45 10.71 6.40
N PHE A 158 5.98 11.82 5.83
CA PHE A 158 6.55 12.33 4.58
C PHE A 158 7.97 12.86 4.75
N LYS A 159 8.28 13.52 5.86
CA LYS A 159 9.63 13.97 6.21
C LYS A 159 10.61 12.79 6.35
N ASP A 160 10.21 11.76 7.10
CA ASP A 160 11.03 10.56 7.31
C ASP A 160 11.24 9.80 6.00
N LYS A 161 10.20 9.71 5.18
CA LYS A 161 10.28 9.08 3.86
C LYS A 161 11.20 9.85 2.91
N GLU A 162 11.22 11.18 2.95
CA GLU A 162 12.11 12.00 2.14
C GLU A 162 13.56 11.83 2.57
N SER A 163 13.85 11.86 3.86
CA SER A 163 15.19 11.62 4.40
C SER A 163 15.70 10.21 4.09
N SER A 164 14.83 9.20 4.12
CA SER A 164 15.19 7.81 3.74
C SER A 164 15.45 7.63 2.24
N LYS A 165 14.91 8.49 1.39
CA LYS A 165 15.16 8.47 -0.06
C LYS A 165 16.62 8.73 -0.42
N ASN A 166 17.32 9.51 0.37
CA ASN A 166 18.72 9.83 0.14
C ASN A 166 19.67 8.68 0.48
N THR A 167 19.17 7.60 1.10
CA THR A 167 19.98 6.48 1.58
C THR A 167 19.72 5.14 0.87
N SER A 168 18.68 5.00 0.02
CA SER A 168 18.35 3.71 -0.56
C SER A 168 18.37 3.66 -2.10
N LYS A 169 19.10 2.66 -2.63
CA LYS A 169 19.09 2.26 -4.06
C LYS A 169 17.69 1.98 -4.64
N ALA A 170 16.68 1.79 -3.79
CA ALA A 170 15.27 1.55 -4.18
C ALA A 170 14.61 2.72 -4.92
N LEU A 171 15.24 3.89 -4.97
CA LEU A 171 14.75 5.06 -5.69
C LEU A 171 15.09 5.09 -7.16
N VAL A 172 16.13 4.38 -7.59
CA VAL A 172 16.53 4.35 -9.00
C VAL A 172 15.45 3.65 -9.84
N GLU A 173 14.76 2.67 -9.28
CA GLU A 173 13.68 1.97 -10.00
C GLU A 173 12.37 2.75 -10.07
N ARG A 174 12.08 3.64 -9.11
CA ARG A 174 10.86 4.47 -9.14
C ARG A 174 10.90 5.63 -10.14
N LYS A 175 12.08 6.10 -10.55
CA LYS A 175 12.24 7.13 -11.59
C LYS A 175 11.88 6.64 -13.00
N LYS A 176 11.71 5.34 -13.20
CA LYS A 176 11.29 4.75 -14.49
C LYS A 176 9.77 4.63 -14.66
N ILE A 177 8.98 5.11 -13.68
CA ILE A 177 7.50 4.96 -13.66
C ILE A 177 6.79 6.32 -13.80
N ILE A 178 7.50 7.37 -14.22
CA ILE A 178 6.89 8.66 -14.59
C ILE A 178 7.04 8.86 -16.10
#